data_2bc477d73e9b4d5299bedb79fe81fbe9
#
_entry.id   2bc477d73e9b4d5299bedb79fe81fbe9
#
_cell.length_a   1.000
_cell.length_b   1.000
_cell.length_c   1.000
_cell.angle_alpha   90.00
_cell.angle_beta   90.00
_cell.angle_gamma   90.00
#
_symmetry.space_group_name_H-M   'P 1'
#
loop_
_entity.id
_entity.type
_entity.pdbx_description
1 polymer ?
#
loop_
_entity_poly.entity_id
_entity_poly.type
_entity_poly.pdbx_seq_one_letter_code
_entity_poly.pdbx_strand_id
1 'polypeptide(L)'
;EASFPLGNGRLGLMPDGGVDTENIVLNEISMWSGSKQDTDNPQAYHSLGTIRKLLFEGRNDEAQELMYNTFVCKGEGSGQGQGANVPDGSYQLLGNLVLNYDYQGTSDSIFGYRRELNLDNAIATASFRRGKVTCNRGRNLSFRH
;
A
#
# COMPACT_ATOMS: atom_id res chain seq x y z
N GLU A 1 -14.08 -1.51 -10.06
CA GLU A 1 -14.94 -0.70 -9.19
C GLU A 1 -14.08 0.12 -8.22
N ALA A 2 -14.53 1.34 -7.90
CA ALA A 2 -13.78 2.21 -7.01
C ALA A 2 -14.04 1.81 -5.55
N SER A 3 -12.99 1.56 -4.79
CA SER A 3 -13.04 1.28 -3.35
C SER A 3 -12.60 2.50 -2.55
N PHE A 4 -13.08 2.63 -1.31
CA PHE A 4 -12.64 3.70 -0.42
C PHE A 4 -11.45 3.25 0.43
N PRO A 5 -10.30 3.95 0.40
CA PRO A 5 -9.17 3.59 1.23
C PRO A 5 -9.38 4.04 2.69
N LEU A 6 -9.16 3.13 3.61
CA LEU A 6 -9.12 3.37 5.04
C LEU A 6 -7.82 2.83 5.61
N GLY A 7 -7.25 3.52 6.59
CA GLY A 7 -6.01 3.09 7.21
C GLY A 7 -5.79 3.69 8.59
N ASN A 8 -4.96 3.01 9.39
CA ASN A 8 -4.57 3.46 10.72
C ASN A 8 -3.04 3.57 10.87
N GLY A 9 -2.30 3.63 9.75
CA GLY A 9 -0.85 3.69 9.71
C GLY A 9 -0.16 2.33 9.68
N ARG A 10 -0.80 1.25 10.14
CA ARG A 10 -0.28 -0.11 10.06
C ARG A 10 -1.12 -1.00 9.14
N LEU A 11 -2.41 -1.01 9.35
CA LEU A 11 -3.36 -1.77 8.55
C LEU A 11 -4.07 -0.84 7.57
N GLY A 12 -4.37 -1.36 6.40
CA GLY A 12 -5.20 -0.73 5.39
C GLY A 12 -6.33 -1.65 4.97
N LEU A 13 -7.48 -1.08 4.63
CA LEU A 13 -8.58 -1.80 4.02
C LEU A 13 -9.23 -0.96 2.93
N MET A 14 -9.72 -1.64 1.90
CA MET A 14 -10.38 -1.03 0.76
C MET A 14 -11.70 -1.75 0.48
N PRO A 15 -12.80 -1.37 1.17
CA PRO A 15 -14.12 -1.92 0.94
C PRO A 15 -14.68 -1.45 -0.40
N ASP A 16 -15.25 -2.35 -1.19
CA ASP A 16 -15.93 -2.03 -2.44
C ASP A 16 -17.39 -1.60 -2.23
N GLY A 17 -17.95 -1.91 -1.05
CA GLY A 17 -19.33 -1.58 -0.70
C GLY A 17 -20.37 -2.43 -1.43
N GLY A 18 -20.00 -3.59 -1.91
CA GLY A 18 -20.91 -4.52 -2.58
C GLY A 18 -22.14 -4.87 -1.75
N VAL A 19 -23.30 -5.06 -2.36
CA VAL A 19 -24.57 -5.26 -1.65
C VAL A 19 -24.75 -6.71 -1.21
N ASP A 20 -24.64 -7.66 -2.12
CA ASP A 20 -24.81 -9.08 -1.84
C ASP A 20 -23.49 -9.75 -1.43
N THR A 21 -22.42 -9.33 -2.06
CA THR A 21 -21.06 -9.73 -1.73
C THR A 21 -20.21 -8.46 -1.63
N GLU A 22 -19.53 -8.26 -0.54
CA GLU A 22 -18.56 -7.17 -0.34
C GLU A 22 -17.16 -7.77 -0.30
N ASN A 23 -16.28 -7.26 -1.14
CA ASN A 23 -14.88 -7.62 -1.16
C ASN A 23 -14.06 -6.48 -0.57
N ILE A 24 -13.29 -6.79 0.48
CA ILE A 24 -12.45 -5.84 1.19
C ILE A 24 -11.01 -6.28 1.02
N VAL A 25 -10.24 -5.51 0.25
CA VAL A 25 -8.79 -5.74 0.13
C VAL A 25 -8.12 -5.30 1.41
N LEU A 26 -7.30 -6.16 1.99
CA LEU A 26 -6.57 -5.93 3.23
C LEU A 26 -5.08 -5.75 2.96
N ASN A 27 -4.49 -4.80 3.66
CA ASN A 27 -3.07 -4.49 3.60
C ASN A 27 -2.46 -4.40 5.00
N GLU A 28 -1.20 -4.76 5.12
CA GLU A 28 -0.39 -4.59 6.32
C GLU A 28 1.02 -4.17 5.90
N ILE A 29 1.57 -3.13 6.55
CA ILE A 29 2.80 -2.46 6.07
C ILE A 29 4.06 -3.33 6.05
N SER A 30 4.10 -4.41 6.83
CA SER A 30 5.24 -5.32 6.89
C SER A 30 5.16 -6.49 5.90
N MET A 31 4.08 -6.58 5.12
CA MET A 31 3.90 -7.67 4.15
C MET A 31 4.70 -7.39 2.87
N TRP A 32 5.92 -7.91 2.85
CA TRP A 32 6.83 -7.81 1.71
C TRP A 32 7.31 -9.20 1.30
N SER A 33 7.52 -9.41 0.00
CA SER A 33 8.26 -10.58 -0.48
C SER A 33 9.76 -10.40 -0.24
N GLY A 34 10.50 -11.49 -0.30
CA GLY A 34 11.94 -11.48 -0.11
C GLY A 34 12.36 -11.85 1.32
N SER A 35 13.65 -11.77 1.57
CA SER A 35 14.28 -12.12 2.84
C SER A 35 15.31 -11.06 3.23
N LYS A 36 15.74 -11.10 4.49
CA LYS A 36 16.84 -10.25 4.96
C LYS A 36 18.10 -10.58 4.17
N GLN A 37 18.71 -9.55 3.58
CA GLN A 37 19.95 -9.64 2.83
C GLN A 37 21.01 -8.74 3.49
N ASP A 38 22.28 -9.11 3.36
CA ASP A 38 23.39 -8.22 3.64
C ASP A 38 23.65 -7.37 2.40
N THR A 39 23.12 -6.15 2.41
CA THR A 39 23.20 -5.21 1.28
C THR A 39 24.24 -4.13 1.48
N ASP A 40 24.96 -4.14 2.58
CA ASP A 40 25.95 -3.13 2.89
C ASP A 40 27.09 -3.13 1.86
N ASN A 41 27.41 -1.96 1.35
CA ASN A 41 28.55 -1.76 0.47
C ASN A 41 29.70 -1.06 1.23
N PRO A 42 30.65 -1.83 1.80
CA PRO A 42 31.75 -1.24 2.58
C PRO A 42 32.72 -0.41 1.74
N GLN A 43 32.64 -0.49 0.41
CA GLN A 43 33.49 0.33 -0.48
C GLN A 43 32.87 1.68 -0.79
N ALA A 44 31.58 1.87 -0.55
CA ALA A 44 30.88 3.12 -0.88
C ALA A 44 31.51 4.36 -0.22
N TYR A 45 31.91 4.25 1.04
CA TYR A 45 32.47 5.37 1.80
C TYR A 45 33.75 5.97 1.18
N HIS A 46 34.54 5.18 0.46
CA HIS A 46 35.76 5.66 -0.19
C HIS A 46 35.49 6.73 -1.26
N SER A 47 34.33 6.69 -1.88
CA SER A 47 33.91 7.68 -2.89
C SER A 47 33.34 8.96 -2.31
N LEU A 48 32.97 8.97 -1.01
CA LEU A 48 32.26 10.09 -0.38
C LEU A 48 33.02 11.41 -0.47
N GLY A 49 34.34 11.38 -0.25
CA GLY A 49 35.18 12.58 -0.32
C GLY A 49 35.19 13.19 -1.72
N THR A 50 35.30 12.35 -2.75
CA THR A 50 35.28 12.78 -4.15
C THR A 50 33.91 13.34 -4.56
N ILE A 51 32.82 12.66 -4.17
CA ILE A 51 31.46 13.13 -4.44
C ILE A 51 31.24 14.53 -3.82
N ARG A 52 31.60 14.71 -2.55
CA ARG A 52 31.50 16.02 -1.89
C ARG A 52 32.30 17.11 -2.63
N LYS A 53 33.54 16.81 -3.03
CA LYS A 53 34.37 17.74 -3.78
C LYS A 53 33.71 18.17 -5.08
N LEU A 54 33.22 17.21 -5.86
CA LEU A 54 32.51 17.48 -7.12
C LEU A 54 31.29 18.36 -6.92
N LEU A 55 30.49 18.11 -5.86
CA LEU A 55 29.35 18.95 -5.52
C LEU A 55 29.74 20.38 -5.15
N PHE A 56 30.82 20.57 -4.38
CA PHE A 56 31.33 21.91 -4.05
C PHE A 56 31.88 22.65 -5.26
N GLU A 57 32.37 21.92 -6.27
CA GLU A 57 32.85 22.49 -7.55
C GLU A 57 31.70 22.75 -8.52
N GLY A 58 30.45 22.41 -8.18
CA GLY A 58 29.28 22.55 -9.06
C GLY A 58 29.20 21.50 -10.17
N ARG A 59 30.00 20.44 -10.11
CA ARG A 59 30.06 19.35 -11.09
C ARG A 59 29.05 18.26 -10.74
N ASN A 60 27.76 18.64 -10.73
CA ASN A 60 26.69 17.80 -10.22
C ASN A 60 26.51 16.50 -11.00
N ASP A 61 26.63 16.56 -12.35
CA ASP A 61 26.45 15.38 -13.23
C ASP A 61 27.51 14.32 -12.94
N GLU A 62 28.76 14.73 -12.76
CA GLU A 62 29.87 13.83 -12.43
C GLU A 62 29.73 13.24 -11.01
N ALA A 63 29.26 14.04 -10.06
CA ALA A 63 28.98 13.59 -8.71
C ALA A 63 27.86 12.52 -8.72
N GLN A 64 26.82 12.74 -9.52
CA GLN A 64 25.71 11.82 -9.66
C GLN A 64 26.15 10.51 -10.34
N GLU A 65 26.92 10.58 -11.41
CA GLU A 65 27.46 9.40 -12.07
C GLU A 65 28.34 8.56 -11.13
N LEU A 66 29.23 9.22 -10.38
CA LEU A 66 30.08 8.54 -9.39
C LEU A 66 29.23 7.91 -8.29
N MET A 67 28.18 8.58 -7.83
CA MET A 67 27.27 8.06 -6.82
C MET A 67 26.53 6.81 -7.32
N TYR A 68 25.99 6.82 -8.53
CA TYR A 68 25.32 5.66 -9.12
C TYR A 68 26.24 4.46 -9.31
N ASN A 69 27.52 4.68 -9.51
CA ASN A 69 28.49 3.61 -9.71
C ASN A 69 29.07 3.06 -8.40
N THR A 70 29.07 3.85 -7.34
CA THR A 70 29.81 3.52 -6.09
C THR A 70 28.96 3.50 -4.85
N PHE A 71 27.87 4.29 -4.78
CA PHE A 71 27.04 4.46 -3.60
C PHE A 71 25.76 3.64 -3.69
N VAL A 72 25.88 2.39 -4.13
CA VAL A 72 24.79 1.44 -4.32
C VAL A 72 24.95 0.25 -3.39
N CYS A 73 23.84 -0.34 -2.97
CA CYS A 73 23.83 -1.58 -2.22
C CYS A 73 24.43 -2.73 -3.04
N LYS A 74 25.07 -3.70 -2.37
CA LYS A 74 25.65 -4.88 -3.01
C LYS A 74 24.68 -6.03 -3.14
N GLY A 75 23.60 -6.06 -2.37
CA GLY A 75 22.65 -7.15 -2.33
C GLY A 75 21.93 -7.38 -3.65
N GLU A 76 21.47 -8.58 -3.84
CA GLU A 76 20.49 -8.90 -4.88
C GLU A 76 19.25 -8.05 -4.68
N GLY A 77 18.61 -7.64 -5.77
CA GLY A 77 17.39 -6.83 -5.71
C GLY A 77 17.59 -5.37 -5.32
N SER A 78 18.83 -4.86 -5.41
CA SER A 78 19.11 -3.44 -5.15
C SER A 78 18.59 -2.49 -6.25
N GLY A 79 18.19 -3.01 -7.41
CA GLY A 79 17.76 -2.25 -8.57
C GLY A 79 18.89 -1.48 -9.28
N GLN A 80 20.11 -1.52 -8.76
CA GLN A 80 21.29 -0.81 -9.28
C GLN A 80 22.53 -1.71 -9.31
N GLY A 81 23.49 -1.38 -10.17
CA GLY A 81 24.75 -2.12 -10.28
C GLY A 81 24.53 -3.61 -10.52
N GLN A 82 25.11 -4.45 -9.68
CA GLN A 82 24.98 -5.92 -9.78
C GLN A 82 23.57 -6.42 -9.49
N GLY A 83 22.79 -5.68 -8.73
CA GLY A 83 21.38 -5.96 -8.43
C GLY A 83 20.38 -5.46 -9.46
N ALA A 84 20.83 -4.81 -10.55
CA ALA A 84 19.94 -4.16 -11.51
C ALA A 84 18.92 -5.08 -12.20
N ASN A 85 19.25 -6.35 -12.36
CA ASN A 85 18.42 -7.34 -13.03
C ASN A 85 17.85 -8.40 -12.07
N VAL A 86 17.97 -8.19 -10.78
CA VAL A 86 17.45 -9.10 -9.77
C VAL A 86 16.18 -8.50 -9.16
N PRO A 87 15.07 -9.23 -9.06
CA PRO A 87 13.83 -8.73 -8.48
C PRO A 87 14.02 -8.30 -7.03
N ASP A 88 13.63 -7.06 -6.74
CA ASP A 88 13.53 -6.57 -5.36
C ASP A 88 12.37 -7.24 -4.63
N GLY A 89 12.42 -7.26 -3.31
CA GLY A 89 11.26 -7.53 -2.50
C GLY A 89 10.15 -6.54 -2.83
N SER A 90 8.94 -7.03 -3.07
CA SER A 90 7.78 -6.21 -3.39
C SER A 90 6.73 -6.26 -2.28
N TYR A 91 5.99 -5.17 -2.16
CA TYR A 91 4.86 -5.11 -1.25
C TYR A 91 3.80 -6.13 -1.64
N GLN A 92 3.27 -6.86 -0.65
CA GLN A 92 2.26 -7.89 -0.84
C GLN A 92 0.96 -7.50 -0.17
N LEU A 93 -0.14 -7.90 -0.76
CA LEU A 93 -1.45 -7.80 -0.12
C LEU A 93 -1.52 -8.80 1.04
N LEU A 94 -2.12 -8.39 2.16
CA LEU A 94 -2.42 -9.30 3.26
C LEU A 94 -3.46 -10.34 2.84
N GLY A 95 -4.45 -9.93 2.05
CA GLY A 95 -5.48 -10.80 1.52
C GLY A 95 -6.78 -10.06 1.21
N ASN A 96 -7.80 -10.83 0.88
CA ASN A 96 -9.15 -10.32 0.64
C ASN A 96 -10.12 -10.92 1.66
N LEU A 97 -10.87 -10.05 2.33
CA LEU A 97 -12.02 -10.44 3.15
C LEU A 97 -13.28 -10.36 2.29
N VAL A 98 -13.90 -11.50 2.05
CA VAL A 98 -15.14 -11.58 1.29
C VAL A 98 -16.31 -11.81 2.25
N LEU A 99 -17.26 -10.87 2.27
CA LEU A 99 -18.47 -10.94 3.08
C LEU A 99 -19.66 -11.23 2.16
N ASN A 100 -20.28 -12.38 2.35
CA ASN A 100 -21.52 -12.74 1.66
C ASN A 100 -22.69 -12.47 2.59
N TYR A 101 -23.67 -11.71 2.14
CA TYR A 101 -24.83 -11.31 2.92
C TYR A 101 -26.07 -12.09 2.48
N ASP A 102 -26.70 -12.76 3.43
CA ASP A 102 -27.96 -13.45 3.20
C ASP A 102 -29.13 -12.58 3.72
N TYR A 103 -29.98 -12.16 2.81
CA TYR A 103 -31.14 -11.30 3.10
C TYR A 103 -32.45 -12.07 3.10
N GLN A 104 -32.50 -13.27 3.53
CA GLN A 104 -33.61 -14.21 3.58
C GLN A 104 -35.00 -13.59 3.35
N GLY A 105 -35.65 -13.95 2.24
CA GLY A 105 -37.03 -13.54 1.96
C GLY A 105 -37.25 -12.06 1.63
N THR A 106 -36.20 -11.27 1.41
CA THR A 106 -36.33 -9.89 0.97
C THR A 106 -36.29 -9.77 -0.56
N SER A 107 -36.89 -8.70 -1.08
CA SER A 107 -36.88 -8.36 -2.50
C SER A 107 -35.44 -8.17 -3.02
N ASP A 108 -35.17 -8.61 -4.25
CA ASP A 108 -33.88 -8.37 -4.94
C ASP A 108 -33.71 -6.93 -5.40
N SER A 109 -34.78 -6.11 -5.35
CA SER A 109 -34.73 -4.71 -5.77
C SER A 109 -34.02 -3.85 -4.74
N ILE A 110 -32.97 -3.15 -5.19
CA ILE A 110 -32.16 -2.24 -4.39
C ILE A 110 -32.46 -0.81 -4.80
N PHE A 111 -32.68 0.06 -3.79
CA PHE A 111 -33.02 1.46 -3.98
C PHE A 111 -32.11 2.35 -3.13
N GLY A 112 -31.81 3.55 -3.65
CA GLY A 112 -31.10 4.58 -2.91
C GLY A 112 -29.70 4.17 -2.46
N TYR A 113 -29.01 3.33 -3.27
CA TYR A 113 -27.63 2.96 -2.96
C TYR A 113 -26.72 4.18 -2.93
N ARG A 114 -26.01 4.35 -1.82
CA ARG A 114 -25.06 5.44 -1.59
C ARG A 114 -23.83 4.89 -0.88
N ARG A 115 -22.67 5.34 -1.32
CA ARG A 115 -21.41 5.18 -0.58
C ARG A 115 -20.87 6.54 -0.18
N GLU A 116 -20.28 6.60 0.98
CA GLU A 116 -19.69 7.81 1.53
C GLU A 116 -18.44 7.48 2.32
N LEU A 117 -17.39 8.27 2.13
CA LEU A 117 -16.22 8.29 2.99
C LEU A 117 -16.22 9.61 3.76
N ASN A 118 -16.43 9.52 5.06
CA ASN A 118 -16.34 10.66 5.96
C ASN A 118 -14.90 10.79 6.44
N LEU A 119 -14.22 11.87 6.05
CA LEU A 119 -12.82 12.10 6.36
C LEU A 119 -12.59 12.58 7.80
N ASP A 120 -13.59 13.18 8.44
CA ASP A 120 -13.47 13.69 9.81
C ASP A 120 -13.37 12.55 10.85
N ASN A 121 -14.08 11.46 10.59
CA ASN A 121 -14.12 10.31 11.50
C ASN A 121 -13.53 9.02 10.89
N ALA A 122 -13.02 9.09 9.67
CA ALA A 122 -12.43 7.96 8.94
C ALA A 122 -13.39 6.75 8.84
N ILE A 123 -14.66 7.01 8.54
CA ILE A 123 -15.66 5.96 8.34
C ILE A 123 -16.09 5.91 6.88
N ALA A 124 -15.96 4.75 6.25
CA ALA A 124 -16.61 4.45 4.99
C ALA A 124 -17.96 3.80 5.26
N THR A 125 -19.01 4.32 4.65
CA THR A 125 -20.36 3.78 4.76
C THR A 125 -20.91 3.38 3.40
N ALA A 126 -21.70 2.29 3.40
CA ALA A 126 -22.58 1.92 2.30
C ALA A 126 -24.01 1.83 2.83
N SER A 127 -24.93 2.58 2.23
CA SER A 127 -26.35 2.58 2.60
C SER A 127 -27.22 2.29 1.40
N PHE A 128 -28.27 1.53 1.61
CA PHE A 128 -29.27 1.20 0.58
C PHE A 128 -30.53 0.68 1.24
N ARG A 129 -31.58 0.59 0.47
CA ARG A 129 -32.83 -0.05 0.86
C ARG A 129 -33.08 -1.27 -0.01
N ARG A 130 -33.41 -2.37 0.62
CA ARG A 130 -33.82 -3.62 -0.03
C ARG A 130 -35.23 -3.98 0.44
N GLY A 131 -36.18 -3.84 -0.47
CA GLY A 131 -37.60 -3.95 -0.12
C GLY A 131 -37.99 -2.93 0.96
N LYS A 132 -38.44 -3.41 2.13
CA LYS A 132 -38.81 -2.58 3.30
C LYS A 132 -37.66 -2.36 4.28
N VAL A 133 -36.52 -3.01 4.07
CA VAL A 133 -35.37 -2.96 4.99
C VAL A 133 -34.37 -1.90 4.53
N THR A 134 -33.95 -1.02 5.46
CA THR A 134 -32.83 -0.11 5.24
C THR A 134 -31.57 -0.72 5.79
N CYS A 135 -30.55 -0.85 4.97
CA CYS A 135 -29.23 -1.38 5.32
C CYS A 135 -28.23 -0.24 5.41
N ASN A 136 -27.50 -0.16 6.52
CA ASN A 136 -26.38 0.75 6.72
C ASN A 136 -25.17 -0.06 7.19
N ARG A 137 -24.05 0.07 6.51
CA ARG A 137 -22.80 -0.60 6.83
C ARG A 137 -21.70 0.41 7.00
N GLY A 138 -21.11 0.47 8.18
CA GLY A 138 -19.94 1.29 8.47
C GLY A 138 -18.67 0.45 8.55
N ARG A 139 -17.56 0.98 8.04
CA ARG A 139 -16.22 0.40 8.12
C ARG A 139 -15.25 1.45 8.61
N ASN A 140 -14.45 1.08 9.59
CA ASN A 140 -13.35 1.88 10.08
C ASN A 140 -12.21 0.98 10.54
N LEU A 141 -11.02 1.56 10.68
CA LEU A 141 -9.88 0.96 11.34
C LEU A 141 -9.52 1.81 12.56
N SER A 142 -9.69 1.26 13.75
CA SER A 142 -9.26 1.90 14.99
C SER A 142 -8.09 1.14 15.60
N PHE A 143 -7.12 1.87 16.19
CA PHE A 143 -6.20 1.28 17.16
C PHE A 143 -6.93 1.16 18.50
N ARG A 144 -6.97 -0.06 19.06
CA ARG A 144 -7.10 -0.20 20.50
C ARG A 144 -5.69 -0.45 21.03
N HIS A 145 -5.23 0.46 21.86
CA HIS A 145 -4.02 0.28 22.69
C HIS A 145 -4.30 -0.73 23.77
#